data_92d656eece7d423f3a062c12be7543c2
#
_entry.id   92d656eece7d423f3a062c12be7543c2
#
_cell.length_a   1.000
_cell.length_b   1.000
_cell.length_c   1.000
_cell.angle_alpha   90.00
_cell.angle_beta   90.00
_cell.angle_gamma   90.00
#
_symmetry.space_group_name_H-M   'P 1'
#
loop_
_entity.id
_entity.type
_entity.pdbx_description
1 polymer ?
#
loop_
_entity_poly.entity_id
_entity_poly.type
_entity_poly.pdbx_seq_one_letter_code
_entity_poly.pdbx_strand_id
1 'polypeptide(L)'
;VSNIQVKKRSGAVVPLDLTKWQAQVAKVCQNVADVSQSMIEIKAQPHFYDGISTREIDEITLRAIVDLIDVEHNPDVGHTNYQYVAGKQRLSMLRKDIYGDYQVPHLFEIVKTNVATGLYTAELLEWYSEDEWNKMNDVIDHAKDEDYSYAAIEQLIEKYLVKNRSTKQIYETPQVRYMVAAATVFHNENPQQRLRYIKDYYTCASDGLFTLATPVLAGLGTPTKQFSSCVLIKSDDDLDSIFASGEMMAKYASKRAGIGLEIGRLRPLGSPIRGGEIMHTGMIPFLKKWFGDLRSCSQGGIRNASATVFYPIWHHQFDDLIVLKNNQGTEETRVRHMDYGVVLNAMFWRRFKNKENITFFDPNEVPDLYEAFYKNTKLFEELYEKYEKQKGLRKKVLSAEEVFKGGILKERTDTGRIYLVFIDNVMKQGPFDPEYHTIYQSNLCCEILLPTKPFKRLDDPNGRIALCTLGSINWGAFRNPEDMKRACRILQRSLCNILDYQDFLSIQSKLSNDEIQPLGI
;
A
#
# COMPACT_ATOMS: atom_id res chain seq x y z
N VAL A 1 3.49 3.54 49.10
CA VAL A 1 4.50 3.46 48.00
C VAL A 1 5.82 2.91 48.47
N SER A 2 6.14 3.00 49.78
CA SER A 2 7.46 2.62 50.34
C SER A 2 7.79 1.12 50.36
N ASN A 3 6.86 0.22 50.01
CA ASN A 3 7.06 -1.24 50.08
C ASN A 3 6.82 -1.99 48.74
N ILE A 4 6.70 -1.28 47.63
CA ILE A 4 6.48 -1.91 46.33
C ILE A 4 7.75 -2.60 45.85
N GLN A 5 7.68 -3.90 45.57
CA GLN A 5 8.75 -4.66 44.91
C GLN A 5 8.50 -4.65 43.39
N VAL A 6 9.57 -4.54 42.63
CA VAL A 6 9.52 -4.48 41.16
C VAL A 6 10.31 -5.63 40.54
N LYS A 7 9.71 -6.35 39.60
CA LYS A 7 10.35 -7.39 38.83
C LYS A 7 11.04 -6.80 37.60
N LYS A 8 12.36 -6.88 37.54
CA LYS A 8 13.15 -6.47 36.38
C LYS A 8 13.01 -7.42 35.20
N ARG A 9 13.34 -6.97 33.97
CA ARG A 9 13.41 -7.83 32.77
C ARG A 9 14.38 -9.01 32.95
N SER A 10 15.41 -8.89 33.75
CA SER A 10 16.33 -9.97 34.13
C SER A 10 15.75 -11.01 35.10
N GLY A 11 14.52 -10.79 35.60
CA GLY A 11 13.88 -11.63 36.61
C GLY A 11 14.21 -11.24 38.07
N ALA A 12 15.17 -10.34 38.29
CA ALA A 12 15.52 -9.86 39.65
C ALA A 12 14.36 -9.04 40.24
N VAL A 13 14.10 -9.25 41.54
CA VAL A 13 13.11 -8.47 42.30
C VAL A 13 13.85 -7.46 43.15
N VAL A 14 13.50 -6.18 43.05
CA VAL A 14 14.14 -5.06 43.74
C VAL A 14 13.07 -4.08 44.25
N PRO A 15 13.35 -3.27 45.27
CA PRO A 15 12.48 -2.18 45.68
C PRO A 15 12.24 -1.18 44.54
N LEU A 16 11.02 -0.64 44.47
CA LEU A 16 10.69 0.42 43.52
C LEU A 16 11.52 1.68 43.79
N ASP A 17 12.30 2.10 42.80
CA ASP A 17 13.05 3.35 42.84
C ASP A 17 12.30 4.42 42.05
N LEU A 18 11.50 5.20 42.73
CA LEU A 18 10.72 6.28 42.11
C LEU A 18 11.63 7.33 41.46
N THR A 19 12.82 7.59 42.01
CA THR A 19 13.73 8.58 41.43
C THR A 19 14.18 8.19 40.03
N LYS A 20 14.42 6.89 39.81
CA LYS A 20 14.77 6.38 38.47
C LYS A 20 13.61 6.49 37.49
N TRP A 21 12.39 6.19 37.95
CA TRP A 21 11.21 6.34 37.14
C TRP A 21 10.93 7.80 36.78
N GLN A 22 10.99 8.70 37.76
CA GLN A 22 10.85 10.15 37.56
C GLN A 22 11.90 10.71 36.60
N ALA A 23 13.16 10.27 36.71
CA ALA A 23 14.21 10.65 35.77
C ALA A 23 13.93 10.17 34.33
N GLN A 24 13.32 8.99 34.18
CA GLN A 24 12.87 8.51 32.88
C GLN A 24 11.72 9.37 32.30
N VAL A 25 10.72 9.73 33.14
CA VAL A 25 9.62 10.62 32.71
C VAL A 25 10.16 12.00 32.36
N ALA A 26 11.08 12.55 33.15
CA ALA A 26 11.75 13.81 32.84
C ALA A 26 12.46 13.77 31.47
N LYS A 27 13.21 12.68 31.21
CA LYS A 27 13.93 12.49 29.94
C LYS A 27 12.98 12.51 28.72
N VAL A 28 11.83 11.83 28.78
CA VAL A 28 10.90 11.80 27.65
C VAL A 28 10.14 13.12 27.44
N CYS A 29 9.99 13.93 28.51
CA CYS A 29 9.44 15.29 28.42
C CYS A 29 10.45 16.33 27.89
N GLN A 30 11.74 16.02 27.90
CA GLN A 30 12.78 16.96 27.49
C GLN A 30 12.59 17.45 26.06
N ASN A 31 12.71 18.76 25.86
CA ASN A 31 12.55 19.43 24.55
C ASN A 31 11.16 19.28 23.92
N VAL A 32 10.12 19.01 24.71
CA VAL A 32 8.72 19.06 24.27
C VAL A 32 8.03 20.19 24.99
N ALA A 33 7.48 21.15 24.25
CA ALA A 33 6.77 22.29 24.82
C ALA A 33 5.38 21.90 25.34
N ASP A 34 4.87 22.66 26.29
CA ASP A 34 3.50 22.57 26.80
C ASP A 34 3.11 21.20 27.38
N VAL A 35 4.08 20.51 28.02
CA VAL A 35 3.87 19.24 28.69
C VAL A 35 4.39 19.30 30.14
N SER A 36 3.72 18.57 31.05
CA SER A 36 4.05 18.53 32.46
C SER A 36 4.46 17.13 32.91
N GLN A 37 5.71 16.99 33.37
CA GLN A 37 6.20 15.76 33.99
C GLN A 37 5.32 15.35 35.18
N SER A 38 5.00 16.31 36.06
CA SER A 38 4.22 16.04 37.29
C SER A 38 2.83 15.49 36.97
N MET A 39 2.19 15.92 35.87
CA MET A 39 0.87 15.41 35.49
C MET A 39 0.95 13.94 35.05
N ILE A 40 2.00 13.56 34.34
CA ILE A 40 2.25 12.15 33.99
C ILE A 40 2.45 11.32 35.25
N GLU A 41 3.25 11.82 36.20
CA GLU A 41 3.53 11.12 37.46
C GLU A 41 2.27 10.95 38.31
N ILE A 42 1.45 12.00 38.44
CA ILE A 42 0.18 11.96 39.18
C ILE A 42 -0.79 10.94 38.56
N LYS A 43 -0.86 10.87 37.24
CA LYS A 43 -1.75 9.92 36.55
C LYS A 43 -1.22 8.48 36.59
N ALA A 44 0.08 8.25 36.48
CA ALA A 44 0.64 6.91 36.39
C ALA A 44 0.85 6.23 37.76
N GLN A 45 1.39 6.96 38.75
CA GLN A 45 1.81 6.41 40.04
C GLN A 45 0.72 5.66 40.83
N PRO A 46 -0.56 6.09 40.84
CA PRO A 46 -1.63 5.38 41.55
C PRO A 46 -1.88 3.95 41.04
N HIS A 47 -1.43 3.62 39.86
CA HIS A 47 -1.60 2.30 39.23
C HIS A 47 -0.44 1.33 39.51
N PHE A 48 0.58 1.74 40.28
CA PHE A 48 1.69 0.87 40.67
C PHE A 48 1.28 -0.01 41.86
N TYR A 49 1.62 -1.28 41.77
CA TYR A 49 1.29 -2.30 42.79
C TYR A 49 2.50 -3.18 43.13
N ASP A 50 2.44 -3.87 44.23
CA ASP A 50 3.54 -4.74 44.66
C ASP A 50 3.72 -5.95 43.73
N GLY A 51 4.94 -6.22 43.30
CA GLY A 51 5.28 -7.25 42.32
C GLY A 51 5.17 -6.80 40.86
N ILE A 52 4.83 -5.53 40.59
CA ILE A 52 4.77 -4.95 39.23
C ILE A 52 6.09 -5.14 38.47
N SER A 53 6.04 -5.44 37.19
CA SER A 53 7.24 -5.48 36.35
C SER A 53 7.64 -4.09 35.85
N THR A 54 8.93 -3.91 35.55
CA THR A 54 9.39 -2.66 34.90
C THR A 54 8.74 -2.41 33.55
N ARG A 55 8.30 -3.47 32.86
CA ARG A 55 7.56 -3.37 31.59
C ARG A 55 6.15 -2.79 31.82
N GLU A 56 5.45 -3.29 32.83
CA GLU A 56 4.12 -2.77 33.19
C GLU A 56 4.20 -1.32 33.67
N ILE A 57 5.26 -0.92 34.39
CA ILE A 57 5.51 0.49 34.74
C ILE A 57 5.65 1.34 33.47
N ASP A 58 6.45 0.89 32.49
CA ASP A 58 6.60 1.58 31.20
C ASP A 58 5.26 1.69 30.46
N GLU A 59 4.43 0.63 30.46
CA GLU A 59 3.09 0.60 29.82
C GLU A 59 2.10 1.52 30.52
N ILE A 60 2.04 1.52 31.85
CA ILE A 60 1.20 2.42 32.64
C ILE A 60 1.61 3.89 32.39
N THR A 61 2.91 4.15 32.37
CA THR A 61 3.42 5.49 32.06
C THR A 61 3.00 5.93 30.65
N LEU A 62 3.15 5.04 29.66
CA LEU A 62 2.72 5.34 28.29
C LEU A 62 1.23 5.63 28.21
N ARG A 63 0.37 4.83 28.87
CA ARG A 63 -1.09 5.07 28.91
C ARG A 63 -1.42 6.42 29.53
N ALA A 64 -0.77 6.78 30.65
CA ALA A 64 -0.96 8.08 31.30
C ALA A 64 -0.59 9.26 30.37
N ILE A 65 0.48 9.10 29.57
CA ILE A 65 0.89 10.11 28.58
C ILE A 65 -0.13 10.19 27.43
N VAL A 66 -0.57 9.05 26.90
CA VAL A 66 -1.55 8.97 25.79
C VAL A 66 -2.88 9.59 26.19
N ASP A 67 -3.34 9.36 27.43
CA ASP A 67 -4.55 9.97 27.98
C ASP A 67 -4.48 11.51 27.99
N LEU A 68 -3.30 12.09 28.22
CA LEU A 68 -3.06 13.54 28.20
C LEU A 68 -3.05 14.17 26.79
N ILE A 69 -3.02 13.37 25.72
CA ILE A 69 -3.19 13.88 24.32
C ILE A 69 -4.62 14.39 24.10
N ASP A 70 -5.59 13.79 24.78
CA ASP A 70 -7.00 14.14 24.66
C ASP A 70 -7.33 15.40 25.45
N VAL A 71 -7.33 16.52 24.74
CA VAL A 71 -7.63 17.86 25.31
C VAL A 71 -9.10 17.98 25.70
N GLU A 72 -10.01 17.32 25.02
CA GLU A 72 -11.45 17.39 25.29
C GLU A 72 -11.80 16.82 26.68
N HIS A 73 -11.20 15.67 27.03
CA HIS A 73 -11.39 15.04 28.33
C HIS A 73 -10.41 15.54 29.42
N ASN A 74 -9.40 16.32 29.04
CA ASN A 74 -8.40 16.90 29.94
C ASN A 74 -8.20 18.41 29.67
N PRO A 75 -9.24 19.26 29.77
CA PRO A 75 -9.18 20.65 29.29
C PRO A 75 -8.14 21.51 29.98
N ASP A 76 -7.81 21.21 31.24
CA ASP A 76 -6.90 22.03 32.06
C ASP A 76 -5.44 21.59 31.94
N VAL A 77 -5.16 20.35 31.51
CA VAL A 77 -3.84 19.73 31.61
C VAL A 77 -3.42 18.97 30.35
N GLY A 78 -4.35 18.66 29.45
CA GLY A 78 -4.11 17.97 28.20
C GLY A 78 -3.47 18.87 27.15
N HIS A 79 -2.60 18.32 26.32
CA HIS A 79 -2.03 19.01 25.16
C HIS A 79 -1.64 18.03 24.08
N THR A 80 -1.85 18.40 22.80
CA THR A 80 -1.50 17.53 21.67
C THR A 80 -0.02 17.17 21.60
N ASN A 81 0.88 17.98 22.17
CA ASN A 81 2.32 17.71 22.22
C ASN A 81 2.68 16.48 23.05
N TYR A 82 1.79 15.99 23.93
CA TYR A 82 2.01 14.71 24.61
C TYR A 82 2.14 13.53 23.61
N GLN A 83 1.72 13.67 22.34
CA GLN A 83 1.99 12.68 21.31
C GLN A 83 3.47 12.43 21.07
N TYR A 84 4.33 13.45 21.21
CA TYR A 84 5.79 13.32 21.07
C TYR A 84 6.41 12.71 22.33
N VAL A 85 5.90 13.05 23.52
CA VAL A 85 6.31 12.39 24.76
C VAL A 85 5.98 10.91 24.76
N ALA A 86 4.76 10.56 24.29
CA ALA A 86 4.34 9.17 24.11
C ALA A 86 5.21 8.44 23.06
N GLY A 87 5.60 9.11 21.97
CA GLY A 87 6.53 8.59 20.97
C GLY A 87 7.89 8.24 21.57
N LYS A 88 8.50 9.17 22.35
CA LYS A 88 9.77 8.93 23.05
C LYS A 88 9.67 7.81 24.08
N GLN A 89 8.59 7.76 24.85
CA GLN A 89 8.34 6.67 25.80
C GLN A 89 8.26 5.31 25.07
N ARG A 90 7.51 5.26 23.99
CA ARG A 90 7.34 4.05 23.17
C ARG A 90 8.64 3.59 22.52
N LEU A 91 9.45 4.53 22.00
CA LEU A 91 10.80 4.26 21.48
C LEU A 91 11.72 3.69 22.55
N SER A 92 11.68 4.25 23.74
CA SER A 92 12.46 3.77 24.90
C SER A 92 12.12 2.32 25.24
N MET A 93 10.82 1.98 25.25
CA MET A 93 10.33 0.61 25.43
C MET A 93 10.81 -0.30 24.30
N LEU A 94 10.72 0.15 23.05
CA LEU A 94 11.16 -0.59 21.87
C LEU A 94 12.65 -0.95 21.94
N ARG A 95 13.52 0.03 22.24
CA ARG A 95 14.96 -0.20 22.38
C ARG A 95 15.29 -1.22 23.46
N LYS A 96 14.64 -1.12 24.63
CA LYS A 96 14.79 -2.11 25.71
C LYS A 96 14.31 -3.52 25.31
N ASP A 97 13.22 -3.61 24.55
CA ASP A 97 12.66 -4.89 24.13
C ASP A 97 13.55 -5.58 23.07
N ILE A 98 14.23 -4.79 22.21
CA ILE A 98 15.12 -5.32 21.17
C ILE A 98 16.51 -5.61 21.71
N TYR A 99 17.11 -4.63 22.39
CA TYR A 99 18.54 -4.63 22.73
C TYR A 99 18.82 -4.85 24.22
N GLY A 100 17.80 -4.86 25.07
CA GLY A 100 17.97 -4.90 26.53
C GLY A 100 18.43 -3.57 27.13
N ASP A 101 18.76 -2.58 26.33
CA ASP A 101 19.27 -1.26 26.71
C ASP A 101 18.57 -0.14 25.92
N TYR A 102 18.77 1.11 26.34
CA TYR A 102 18.36 2.31 25.59
C TYR A 102 19.31 2.64 24.44
N GLN A 103 20.57 2.23 24.54
CA GLN A 103 21.56 2.41 23.48
C GLN A 103 21.36 1.37 22.38
N VAL A 104 21.45 1.83 21.15
CA VAL A 104 21.40 0.96 19.96
C VAL A 104 22.80 0.41 19.74
N PRO A 105 22.98 -0.91 19.61
CA PRO A 105 24.27 -1.52 19.30
C PRO A 105 24.82 -1.05 17.94
N HIS A 106 26.10 -1.33 17.71
CA HIS A 106 26.74 -1.03 16.44
C HIS A 106 26.04 -1.74 15.27
N LEU A 107 25.83 -1.04 14.16
CA LEU A 107 25.06 -1.52 13.00
C LEU A 107 25.53 -2.90 12.51
N PHE A 108 26.85 -3.11 12.43
CA PHE A 108 27.40 -4.38 11.94
C PHE A 108 27.01 -5.57 12.82
N GLU A 109 26.97 -5.39 14.15
CA GLU A 109 26.53 -6.43 15.08
C GLU A 109 25.02 -6.74 14.92
N ILE A 110 24.19 -5.71 14.70
CA ILE A 110 22.76 -5.89 14.40
C ILE A 110 22.59 -6.68 13.12
N VAL A 111 23.31 -6.32 12.06
CA VAL A 111 23.22 -7.00 10.75
C VAL A 111 23.67 -8.46 10.89
N LYS A 112 24.81 -8.75 11.51
CA LYS A 112 25.27 -10.14 11.75
C LYS A 112 24.24 -10.97 12.49
N THR A 113 23.70 -10.43 13.57
CA THR A 113 22.70 -11.13 14.40
C THR A 113 21.44 -11.43 13.59
N ASN A 114 20.93 -10.45 12.84
CA ASN A 114 19.69 -10.60 12.06
C ASN A 114 19.88 -11.49 10.82
N VAL A 115 21.06 -11.51 10.22
CA VAL A 115 21.41 -12.49 9.17
C VAL A 115 21.47 -13.90 9.75
N ALA A 116 22.15 -14.09 10.88
CA ALA A 116 22.26 -15.40 11.52
C ALA A 116 20.90 -16.00 11.95
N THR A 117 19.92 -15.14 12.24
CA THR A 117 18.53 -15.58 12.54
C THR A 117 17.63 -15.70 11.31
N GLY A 118 18.13 -15.43 10.11
CA GLY A 118 17.37 -15.48 8.86
C GLY A 118 16.34 -14.35 8.69
N LEU A 119 16.40 -13.31 9.50
CA LEU A 119 15.54 -12.12 9.39
C LEU A 119 16.03 -11.16 8.30
N TYR A 120 17.35 -11.04 8.15
CA TYR A 120 17.97 -10.35 7.05
C TYR A 120 18.53 -11.34 6.03
N THR A 121 18.64 -10.91 4.77
CA THR A 121 19.28 -11.71 3.72
C THR A 121 20.79 -11.81 3.96
N ALA A 122 21.37 -12.99 3.70
CA ALA A 122 22.82 -13.22 3.84
C ALA A 122 23.65 -12.35 2.89
N GLU A 123 23.09 -11.98 1.76
CA GLU A 123 23.71 -11.12 0.73
C GLU A 123 24.24 -9.79 1.30
N LEU A 124 23.64 -9.25 2.37
CA LEU A 124 24.12 -8.03 3.03
C LEU A 124 25.55 -8.13 3.55
N LEU A 125 25.96 -9.31 4.05
CA LEU A 125 27.32 -9.56 4.51
C LEU A 125 28.29 -9.90 3.37
N GLU A 126 27.76 -10.29 2.21
CA GLU A 126 28.55 -10.56 0.99
C GLU A 126 28.85 -9.27 0.24
N TRP A 127 27.90 -8.32 0.21
CA TRP A 127 28.04 -7.07 -0.56
C TRP A 127 28.99 -6.06 0.06
N TYR A 128 29.10 -6.06 1.40
CA TYR A 128 29.82 -5.02 2.15
C TYR A 128 30.82 -5.61 3.12
N SER A 129 32.00 -5.02 3.15
CA SER A 129 33.01 -5.27 4.17
C SER A 129 32.62 -4.67 5.52
N GLU A 130 33.24 -5.14 6.61
CA GLU A 130 33.06 -4.57 7.94
C GLU A 130 33.40 -3.07 7.98
N ASP A 131 34.45 -2.63 7.28
CA ASP A 131 34.83 -1.22 7.17
C ASP A 131 33.71 -0.36 6.53
N GLU A 132 33.01 -0.89 5.54
CA GLU A 132 31.87 -0.18 4.95
C GLU A 132 30.68 -0.12 5.91
N TRP A 133 30.40 -1.19 6.65
CA TRP A 133 29.38 -1.16 7.72
C TRP A 133 29.72 -0.17 8.82
N ASN A 134 30.99 -0.04 9.20
CA ASN A 134 31.46 0.97 10.16
C ASN A 134 31.19 2.39 9.63
N LYS A 135 31.53 2.65 8.35
CA LYS A 135 31.23 3.95 7.70
C LYS A 135 29.73 4.25 7.61
N MET A 136 28.89 3.24 7.40
CA MET A 136 27.43 3.41 7.43
C MET A 136 26.94 3.69 8.85
N ASN A 137 27.49 3.00 9.86
CA ASN A 137 27.16 3.25 11.26
C ASN A 137 27.45 4.70 11.69
N ASP A 138 28.59 5.26 11.26
CA ASP A 138 28.97 6.64 11.57
C ASP A 138 28.01 7.70 11.00
N VAL A 139 27.20 7.33 10.01
CA VAL A 139 26.20 8.22 9.40
C VAL A 139 24.88 8.20 10.17
N ILE A 140 24.61 7.13 10.94
CA ILE A 140 23.32 6.95 11.60
C ILE A 140 23.17 7.93 12.77
N ASP A 141 22.07 8.68 12.76
CA ASP A 141 21.65 9.52 13.87
C ASP A 141 20.41 8.91 14.56
N HIS A 142 20.66 8.15 15.63
CA HIS A 142 19.60 7.51 16.40
C HIS A 142 18.73 8.49 17.20
N ALA A 143 19.14 9.76 17.37
CA ALA A 143 18.34 10.77 18.05
C ALA A 143 17.10 11.17 17.22
N LYS A 144 17.16 11.06 15.89
CA LYS A 144 16.01 11.34 15.00
C LYS A 144 14.80 10.44 15.24
N ASP A 145 14.99 9.26 15.84
CA ASP A 145 13.86 8.43 16.25
C ASP A 145 13.00 9.10 17.35
N GLU A 146 13.57 10.07 18.09
CA GLU A 146 12.87 10.78 19.17
C GLU A 146 11.91 11.87 18.66
N ASP A 147 11.99 12.22 17.36
CA ASP A 147 11.11 13.19 16.72
C ASP A 147 9.77 12.59 16.27
N TYR A 148 9.61 11.26 16.30
CA TYR A 148 8.36 10.62 15.91
C TYR A 148 7.26 10.82 16.94
N SER A 149 6.05 11.15 16.45
CA SER A 149 4.83 11.07 17.25
C SER A 149 4.52 9.61 17.64
N TYR A 150 3.67 9.42 18.64
CA TYR A 150 3.22 8.08 19.05
C TYR A 150 2.61 7.28 17.91
N ALA A 151 1.72 7.91 17.13
CA ALA A 151 1.10 7.25 15.98
C ALA A 151 2.11 6.85 14.91
N ALA A 152 3.15 7.67 14.67
CA ALA A 152 4.20 7.37 13.69
C ALA A 152 5.07 6.20 14.14
N ILE A 153 5.50 6.16 15.40
CA ILE A 153 6.32 5.05 15.91
C ILE A 153 5.52 3.73 15.94
N GLU A 154 4.24 3.75 16.33
CA GLU A 154 3.38 2.56 16.27
C GLU A 154 3.19 2.08 14.84
N GLN A 155 3.00 2.97 13.87
CA GLN A 155 2.91 2.59 12.46
C GLN A 155 4.20 1.94 11.95
N LEU A 156 5.38 2.47 12.35
CA LEU A 156 6.68 1.86 12.00
C LEU A 156 6.80 0.46 12.60
N ILE A 157 6.47 0.31 13.89
CA ILE A 157 6.48 -0.97 14.61
C ILE A 157 5.54 -1.98 13.97
N GLU A 158 4.33 -1.59 13.65
CA GLU A 158 3.33 -2.53 13.13
C GLU A 158 3.59 -2.96 11.69
N LYS A 159 4.02 -2.04 10.82
CA LYS A 159 4.02 -2.25 9.37
C LYS A 159 5.39 -2.41 8.75
N TYR A 160 6.43 -1.75 9.29
CA TYR A 160 7.69 -1.58 8.56
C TYR A 160 8.90 -2.25 9.20
N LEU A 161 9.03 -2.22 10.53
CA LEU A 161 10.17 -2.83 11.21
C LEU A 161 10.15 -4.35 11.07
N VAL A 162 11.34 -4.93 10.87
CA VAL A 162 11.49 -6.38 10.73
C VAL A 162 11.18 -7.05 12.06
N LYS A 163 10.30 -8.04 12.00
CA LYS A 163 9.83 -8.81 13.14
C LYS A 163 9.63 -10.27 12.82
N ASN A 164 9.79 -11.11 13.82
CA ASN A 164 9.32 -12.47 13.77
C ASN A 164 7.79 -12.49 13.79
N ARG A 165 7.18 -13.04 12.75
CA ARG A 165 5.72 -13.00 12.58
C ARG A 165 4.96 -13.83 13.60
N SER A 166 5.57 -14.91 14.10
CA SER A 166 4.96 -15.79 15.08
C SER A 166 5.02 -15.21 16.49
N THR A 167 6.19 -14.71 16.90
CA THR A 167 6.42 -14.16 18.25
C THR A 167 6.09 -12.69 18.39
N LYS A 168 5.91 -11.96 17.28
CA LYS A 168 5.76 -10.50 17.20
C LYS A 168 6.98 -9.71 17.68
N GLN A 169 8.09 -10.39 18.00
CA GLN A 169 9.33 -9.73 18.40
C GLN A 169 9.91 -8.92 17.26
N ILE A 170 10.35 -7.69 17.56
CA ILE A 170 10.98 -6.73 16.65
C ILE A 170 12.49 -6.79 16.85
N TYR A 171 13.26 -6.55 15.77
CA TYR A 171 14.72 -6.77 15.76
C TYR A 171 15.51 -5.57 15.29
N GLU A 172 14.87 -4.44 15.04
CA GLU A 172 15.53 -3.22 14.60
C GLU A 172 14.73 -1.97 15.01
N THR A 173 15.42 -0.83 15.04
CA THR A 173 14.82 0.51 15.23
C THR A 173 14.66 1.22 13.88
N PRO A 174 13.88 2.33 13.80
CA PRO A 174 13.63 3.00 12.54
C PRO A 174 14.89 3.44 11.79
N GLN A 175 15.88 4.03 12.46
CA GLN A 175 17.11 4.47 11.81
C GLN A 175 17.93 3.30 11.25
N VAL A 176 17.96 2.15 11.96
CA VAL A 176 18.57 0.92 11.44
C VAL A 176 17.81 0.44 10.19
N ARG A 177 16.46 0.46 10.23
CA ARG A 177 15.63 0.08 9.07
C ARG A 177 15.96 0.91 7.82
N TYR A 178 16.07 2.23 7.96
CA TYR A 178 16.41 3.12 6.84
C TYR A 178 17.82 2.84 6.30
N MET A 179 18.80 2.61 7.16
CA MET A 179 20.16 2.31 6.72
C MET A 179 20.27 0.95 6.03
N VAL A 180 19.62 -0.08 6.55
CA VAL A 180 19.58 -1.41 5.90
C VAL A 180 18.85 -1.35 4.55
N ALA A 181 17.77 -0.57 4.45
CA ALA A 181 17.10 -0.34 3.17
C ALA A 181 18.02 0.36 2.17
N ALA A 182 18.73 1.42 2.60
CA ALA A 182 19.70 2.12 1.78
C ALA A 182 20.81 1.19 1.29
N ALA A 183 21.41 0.41 2.19
CA ALA A 183 22.44 -0.56 1.83
C ALA A 183 21.92 -1.58 0.79
N THR A 184 20.71 -2.09 0.98
CA THR A 184 20.12 -3.04 0.05
C THR A 184 19.92 -2.44 -1.34
N VAL A 185 19.39 -1.23 -1.43
CA VAL A 185 19.04 -0.59 -2.71
C VAL A 185 20.27 -0.26 -3.56
N PHE A 186 21.38 0.13 -2.92
CA PHE A 186 22.58 0.61 -3.63
C PHE A 186 23.73 -0.40 -3.67
N HIS A 187 23.47 -1.69 -3.40
CA HIS A 187 24.52 -2.71 -3.39
C HIS A 187 25.21 -2.87 -4.74
N ASN A 188 24.48 -2.77 -5.86
CA ASN A 188 25.00 -2.92 -7.22
C ASN A 188 25.64 -1.65 -7.81
N GLU A 189 25.63 -0.55 -7.08
CA GLU A 189 26.26 0.68 -7.52
C GLU A 189 27.80 0.56 -7.49
N ASN A 190 28.48 1.41 -8.28
CA ASN A 190 29.93 1.44 -8.29
C ASN A 190 30.48 1.55 -6.84
N PRO A 191 31.35 0.63 -6.41
CA PRO A 191 31.90 0.60 -5.03
C PRO A 191 32.50 1.92 -4.55
N GLN A 192 33.04 2.73 -5.46
CA GLN A 192 33.60 4.05 -5.11
C GLN A 192 32.51 5.11 -4.82
N GLN A 193 31.26 4.88 -5.27
CA GLN A 193 30.16 5.83 -5.17
C GLN A 193 29.00 5.33 -4.28
N ARG A 194 28.88 4.01 -4.08
CA ARG A 194 27.72 3.42 -3.40
C ARG A 194 27.50 3.97 -1.99
N LEU A 195 28.55 4.17 -1.21
CA LEU A 195 28.45 4.74 0.14
C LEU A 195 27.90 6.18 0.14
N ARG A 196 28.21 6.97 -0.90
CA ARG A 196 27.61 8.31 -1.07
C ARG A 196 26.11 8.22 -1.32
N TYR A 197 25.66 7.31 -2.21
CA TYR A 197 24.22 7.13 -2.47
C TYR A 197 23.50 6.58 -1.24
N ILE A 198 24.10 5.63 -0.51
CA ILE A 198 23.58 5.10 0.74
C ILE A 198 23.38 6.23 1.77
N LYS A 199 24.39 7.08 1.95
CA LYS A 199 24.31 8.25 2.84
C LYS A 199 23.21 9.21 2.40
N ASP A 200 23.14 9.52 1.11
CA ASP A 200 22.13 10.46 0.57
C ASP A 200 20.70 9.91 0.76
N TYR A 201 20.49 8.64 0.46
CA TYR A 201 19.19 7.99 0.66
C TYR A 201 18.80 7.93 2.15
N TYR A 202 19.70 7.43 3.01
CA TYR A 202 19.47 7.39 4.45
C TYR A 202 19.11 8.76 5.00
N THR A 203 19.87 9.79 4.65
CA THR A 203 19.62 11.15 5.14
C THR A 203 18.23 11.65 4.69
N CYS A 204 17.90 11.49 3.41
CA CYS A 204 16.60 11.94 2.91
C CYS A 204 15.43 11.15 3.53
N ALA A 205 15.57 9.82 3.71
CA ALA A 205 14.56 9.00 4.35
C ALA A 205 14.39 9.34 5.84
N SER A 206 15.52 9.49 6.55
CA SER A 206 15.59 9.85 7.97
C SER A 206 15.05 11.26 8.26
N ASP A 207 15.26 12.21 7.33
CA ASP A 207 14.71 13.57 7.41
C ASP A 207 13.23 13.63 6.97
N GLY A 208 12.64 12.50 6.57
CA GLY A 208 11.25 12.42 6.15
C GLY A 208 10.95 13.14 4.83
N LEU A 209 11.97 13.34 3.95
CA LEU A 209 11.80 14.03 2.66
C LEU A 209 11.03 13.18 1.64
N PHE A 210 11.01 11.86 1.83
CA PHE A 210 10.16 10.93 1.09
C PHE A 210 9.73 9.76 1.96
N THR A 211 8.71 9.06 1.51
CA THR A 211 8.24 7.81 2.10
C THR A 211 8.24 6.69 1.07
N LEU A 212 8.30 5.45 1.55
CA LEU A 212 8.32 4.26 0.72
C LEU A 212 7.05 3.44 0.90
N ALA A 213 6.62 2.78 -0.17
CA ALA A 213 5.52 1.83 -0.11
C ALA A 213 5.81 0.70 0.89
N THR A 214 4.77 0.17 1.54
CA THR A 214 4.90 -0.88 2.56
C THR A 214 5.73 -2.08 2.11
N PRO A 215 5.56 -2.67 0.89
CA PRO A 215 6.40 -3.80 0.46
C PRO A 215 7.87 -3.43 0.32
N VAL A 216 8.16 -2.19 -0.06
CA VAL A 216 9.54 -1.70 -0.23
C VAL A 216 10.23 -1.59 1.13
N LEU A 217 9.73 -0.74 2.01
CA LEU A 217 10.42 -0.49 3.28
C LEU A 217 10.44 -1.74 4.18
N ALA A 218 9.37 -2.53 4.22
CA ALA A 218 9.32 -3.74 5.03
C ALA A 218 10.06 -4.95 4.42
N GLY A 219 10.39 -4.91 3.12
CA GLY A 219 10.99 -6.02 2.38
C GLY A 219 12.48 -5.89 2.13
N LEU A 220 13.00 -4.67 1.90
CA LEU A 220 14.42 -4.45 1.62
C LEU A 220 15.31 -5.02 2.72
N GLY A 221 16.36 -5.74 2.34
CA GLY A 221 17.29 -6.41 3.26
C GLY A 221 16.74 -7.67 3.92
N THR A 222 15.53 -8.10 3.60
CA THR A 222 14.96 -9.37 4.05
C THR A 222 14.95 -10.40 2.91
N PRO A 223 14.70 -11.70 3.19
CA PRO A 223 14.57 -12.70 2.11
C PRO A 223 13.39 -12.47 1.16
N THR A 224 12.51 -11.50 1.44
CA THR A 224 11.37 -11.19 0.56
C THR A 224 11.75 -10.12 -0.44
N LYS A 225 11.81 -10.47 -1.73
CA LYS A 225 12.21 -9.56 -2.83
C LYS A 225 11.02 -9.13 -3.72
N GLN A 226 9.79 -9.09 -3.21
CA GLN A 226 8.64 -8.55 -3.91
C GLN A 226 8.32 -7.16 -3.34
N PHE A 227 8.55 -6.10 -4.12
CA PHE A 227 8.48 -4.71 -3.66
C PHE A 227 7.34 -3.91 -4.28
N SER A 228 6.67 -4.46 -5.32
CA SER A 228 5.57 -3.77 -5.97
C SER A 228 4.34 -3.73 -5.07
N SER A 229 3.85 -2.52 -4.77
CA SER A 229 2.66 -2.31 -3.94
C SER A 229 1.37 -2.43 -4.72
N CYS A 230 1.43 -2.21 -6.04
CA CYS A 230 0.29 -2.17 -6.94
C CYS A 230 0.52 -3.08 -8.15
N VAL A 231 -0.51 -3.85 -8.48
CA VAL A 231 -0.49 -4.84 -9.56
C VAL A 231 -1.76 -4.68 -10.39
N LEU A 232 -1.61 -4.54 -11.70
CA LEU A 232 -2.70 -4.39 -12.65
C LEU A 232 -2.81 -5.66 -13.49
N ILE A 233 -3.99 -6.27 -13.47
CA ILE A 233 -4.30 -7.53 -14.14
C ILE A 233 -5.52 -7.32 -15.05
N LYS A 234 -5.45 -7.79 -16.28
CA LYS A 234 -6.58 -7.82 -17.22
C LYS A 234 -7.05 -9.24 -17.41
N SER A 235 -8.34 -9.49 -17.24
CA SER A 235 -8.98 -10.75 -17.59
C SER A 235 -9.63 -10.67 -18.96
N ASP A 236 -9.64 -11.77 -19.72
CA ASP A 236 -10.39 -11.91 -20.94
C ASP A 236 -11.65 -12.77 -20.73
N ASP A 237 -12.51 -12.84 -21.74
CA ASP A 237 -13.81 -13.53 -21.72
C ASP A 237 -13.68 -15.03 -22.02
N ASP A 238 -12.78 -15.70 -21.31
CA ASP A 238 -12.65 -17.16 -21.31
C ASP A 238 -12.26 -17.70 -19.94
N LEU A 239 -12.61 -18.95 -19.66
CA LEU A 239 -12.38 -19.55 -18.35
C LEU A 239 -10.89 -19.62 -17.98
N ASP A 240 -10.00 -19.90 -18.94
CA ASP A 240 -8.58 -20.00 -18.68
C ASP A 240 -8.03 -18.65 -18.19
N SER A 241 -8.39 -17.55 -18.86
CA SER A 241 -7.99 -16.20 -18.44
C SER A 241 -8.59 -15.80 -17.11
N ILE A 242 -9.86 -16.12 -16.86
CA ILE A 242 -10.55 -15.84 -15.60
C ILE A 242 -9.87 -16.56 -14.41
N PHE A 243 -9.53 -17.84 -14.58
CA PHE A 243 -8.88 -18.62 -13.53
C PHE A 243 -7.41 -18.21 -13.34
N ALA A 244 -6.65 -18.00 -14.42
CA ALA A 244 -5.26 -17.52 -14.36
C ALA A 244 -5.15 -16.14 -13.69
N SER A 245 -6.09 -15.23 -13.99
CA SER A 245 -6.16 -13.92 -13.31
C SER A 245 -6.37 -14.07 -11.80
N GLY A 246 -7.27 -14.97 -11.37
CA GLY A 246 -7.51 -15.22 -9.95
C GLY A 246 -6.29 -15.78 -9.23
N GLU A 247 -5.56 -16.72 -9.85
CA GLU A 247 -4.33 -17.26 -9.29
C GLU A 247 -3.27 -16.16 -9.09
N MET A 248 -3.09 -15.27 -10.07
CA MET A 248 -2.15 -14.16 -9.95
C MET A 248 -2.58 -13.14 -8.92
N MET A 249 -3.88 -12.84 -8.83
CA MET A 249 -4.42 -11.99 -7.76
C MET A 249 -4.07 -12.55 -6.38
N ALA A 250 -4.30 -13.84 -6.15
CA ALA A 250 -3.98 -14.52 -4.89
C ALA A 250 -2.48 -14.47 -4.56
N LYS A 251 -1.62 -14.78 -5.54
CA LYS A 251 -0.15 -14.77 -5.37
C LYS A 251 0.37 -13.38 -4.99
N TYR A 252 -0.02 -12.32 -5.71
CA TYR A 252 0.42 -10.97 -5.42
C TYR A 252 -0.21 -10.42 -4.12
N ALA A 253 -1.48 -10.71 -3.88
CA ALA A 253 -2.14 -10.33 -2.63
C ALA A 253 -1.44 -10.93 -1.40
N SER A 254 -1.01 -12.20 -1.45
CA SER A 254 -0.25 -12.85 -0.39
C SER A 254 1.09 -12.16 -0.09
N LYS A 255 1.63 -11.42 -1.06
CA LYS A 255 2.88 -10.62 -0.97
C LYS A 255 2.63 -9.14 -0.70
N ARG A 256 1.44 -8.76 -0.21
CA ARG A 256 1.06 -7.39 0.22
C ARG A 256 0.78 -6.40 -0.91
N ALA A 257 0.55 -6.85 -2.13
CA ALA A 257 0.17 -5.99 -3.23
C ALA A 257 -1.35 -5.73 -3.25
N GLY A 258 -1.74 -4.53 -3.63
CA GLY A 258 -3.11 -4.18 -3.99
C GLY A 258 -3.35 -4.43 -5.48
N ILE A 259 -4.57 -4.85 -5.85
CA ILE A 259 -4.87 -5.30 -7.22
C ILE A 259 -5.82 -4.32 -7.91
N GLY A 260 -5.50 -3.96 -9.16
CA GLY A 260 -6.44 -3.39 -10.13
C GLY A 260 -6.80 -4.46 -11.16
N LEU A 261 -8.07 -4.83 -11.26
CA LEU A 261 -8.55 -5.88 -12.16
C LEU A 261 -9.47 -5.29 -13.22
N GLU A 262 -9.16 -5.46 -14.50
CA GLU A 262 -10.04 -5.11 -15.61
C GLU A 262 -10.84 -6.31 -16.08
N ILE A 263 -12.17 -6.14 -16.21
CA ILE A 263 -13.13 -7.20 -16.55
C ILE A 263 -14.14 -6.78 -17.62
N GLY A 264 -13.96 -5.63 -18.23
CA GLY A 264 -14.95 -5.05 -19.16
C GLY A 264 -15.17 -5.84 -20.45
N ARG A 265 -14.32 -6.83 -20.72
CA ARG A 265 -14.47 -7.75 -21.86
C ARG A 265 -15.44 -8.89 -21.54
N LEU A 266 -15.66 -9.22 -20.27
CA LEU A 266 -16.52 -10.34 -19.89
C LEU A 266 -17.96 -10.12 -20.37
N ARG A 267 -18.54 -11.17 -20.93
CA ARG A 267 -19.94 -11.12 -21.38
C ARG A 267 -20.91 -11.01 -20.21
N PRO A 268 -22.02 -10.25 -20.38
CA PRO A 268 -23.00 -10.04 -19.32
C PRO A 268 -23.90 -11.26 -19.09
N LEU A 269 -24.71 -11.16 -18.03
CA LEU A 269 -25.80 -12.12 -17.74
C LEU A 269 -26.69 -12.33 -18.95
N GLY A 270 -26.98 -13.59 -19.30
CA GLY A 270 -27.83 -13.98 -20.38
C GLY A 270 -27.23 -13.85 -21.79
N SER A 271 -25.91 -13.60 -21.89
CA SER A 271 -25.19 -13.68 -23.16
C SER A 271 -25.05 -15.14 -23.60
N PRO A 272 -25.20 -15.44 -24.92
CA PRO A 272 -25.12 -16.83 -25.40
C PRO A 272 -23.70 -17.36 -25.32
N ILE A 273 -23.56 -18.62 -24.89
CA ILE A 273 -22.31 -19.40 -24.91
C ILE A 273 -22.55 -20.74 -25.59
N ARG A 274 -21.50 -21.39 -26.07
CA ARG A 274 -21.56 -22.66 -26.81
C ARG A 274 -22.55 -22.65 -27.98
N GLY A 275 -22.50 -21.58 -28.79
CA GLY A 275 -23.41 -21.45 -29.91
C GLY A 275 -24.87 -21.18 -29.54
N GLY A 276 -25.15 -20.73 -28.33
CA GLY A 276 -26.50 -20.45 -27.82
C GLY A 276 -27.14 -21.60 -27.04
N GLU A 277 -26.42 -22.70 -26.83
CA GLU A 277 -26.88 -23.83 -26.03
C GLU A 277 -27.15 -23.44 -24.56
N ILE A 278 -26.30 -22.57 -24.01
CA ILE A 278 -26.39 -22.13 -22.63
C ILE A 278 -26.29 -20.61 -22.56
N MET A 279 -26.91 -19.99 -21.57
CA MET A 279 -26.81 -18.57 -21.28
C MET A 279 -25.81 -18.31 -20.17
N HIS A 280 -24.97 -17.30 -20.34
CA HIS A 280 -23.95 -16.88 -19.37
C HIS A 280 -24.59 -16.40 -18.06
N THR A 281 -23.99 -16.78 -16.94
CA THR A 281 -24.48 -16.45 -15.59
C THR A 281 -24.15 -15.03 -15.12
N GLY A 282 -23.47 -14.24 -15.99
CA GLY A 282 -23.06 -12.87 -15.70
C GLY A 282 -21.75 -12.77 -14.95
N MET A 283 -21.38 -11.54 -14.60
CA MET A 283 -20.10 -11.22 -14.01
C MET A 283 -20.05 -11.47 -12.49
N ILE A 284 -21.17 -11.41 -11.79
CA ILE A 284 -21.22 -11.52 -10.32
C ILE A 284 -20.63 -12.83 -9.78
N PRO A 285 -20.91 -14.01 -10.34
CA PRO A 285 -20.29 -15.26 -9.89
C PRO A 285 -18.77 -15.26 -9.99
N PHE A 286 -18.19 -14.67 -11.04
CA PHE A 286 -16.74 -14.56 -11.20
C PHE A 286 -16.14 -13.53 -10.24
N LEU A 287 -16.82 -12.44 -9.96
CA LEU A 287 -16.41 -11.49 -8.93
C LEU A 287 -16.36 -12.13 -7.54
N LYS A 288 -17.34 -12.97 -7.20
CA LYS A 288 -17.33 -13.77 -5.97
C LYS A 288 -16.16 -14.75 -5.90
N LYS A 289 -15.86 -15.41 -7.02
CA LYS A 289 -14.68 -16.28 -7.12
C LYS A 289 -13.40 -15.48 -6.83
N TRP A 290 -13.17 -14.38 -7.52
CA TRP A 290 -11.98 -13.54 -7.32
C TRP A 290 -11.90 -12.95 -5.90
N PHE A 291 -13.03 -12.58 -5.32
CA PHE A 291 -13.07 -12.18 -3.91
C PHE A 291 -12.67 -13.36 -2.99
N GLY A 292 -13.12 -14.57 -3.29
CA GLY A 292 -12.70 -15.79 -2.58
C GLY A 292 -11.19 -16.03 -2.68
N ASP A 293 -10.60 -15.88 -3.87
CA ASP A 293 -9.15 -15.98 -4.11
C ASP A 293 -8.37 -14.98 -3.27
N LEU A 294 -8.81 -13.72 -3.23
CA LEU A 294 -8.19 -12.67 -2.39
C LEU A 294 -8.31 -12.97 -0.89
N ARG A 295 -9.50 -13.37 -0.44
CA ARG A 295 -9.78 -13.58 0.98
C ARG A 295 -9.07 -14.80 1.55
N SER A 296 -8.88 -15.85 0.74
CA SER A 296 -8.16 -17.06 1.13
C SER A 296 -6.67 -16.81 1.38
N CYS A 297 -6.09 -15.75 0.81
CA CYS A 297 -4.68 -15.40 0.88
C CYS A 297 -4.45 -14.26 1.86
N SER A 298 -4.37 -14.56 3.17
CA SER A 298 -4.07 -13.54 4.18
C SER A 298 -2.63 -13.03 4.06
N GLN A 299 -2.45 -11.73 4.20
CA GLN A 299 -1.13 -11.07 4.19
C GLN A 299 -0.42 -11.16 5.56
N GLY A 300 -0.45 -12.34 6.19
CA GLY A 300 0.16 -12.54 7.51
C GLY A 300 -0.50 -11.71 8.62
N GLY A 301 -1.78 -11.36 8.48
CA GLY A 301 -2.55 -10.59 9.48
C GLY A 301 -2.23 -9.09 9.55
N ILE A 302 -1.39 -8.56 8.63
CA ILE A 302 -0.97 -7.15 8.68
C ILE A 302 -1.86 -6.26 7.81
N ARG A 303 -2.34 -6.77 6.67
CA ARG A 303 -3.20 -6.04 5.73
C ARG A 303 -4.17 -7.02 5.08
N ASN A 304 -5.45 -6.63 4.96
CA ASN A 304 -6.40 -7.41 4.17
C ASN A 304 -6.10 -7.22 2.69
N ALA A 305 -6.14 -8.32 1.93
CA ALA A 305 -6.06 -8.26 0.48
C ALA A 305 -7.27 -7.54 -0.09
N SER A 306 -7.07 -6.63 -1.04
CA SER A 306 -8.14 -5.86 -1.67
C SER A 306 -7.89 -5.67 -3.16
N ALA A 307 -8.97 -5.52 -3.92
CA ALA A 307 -8.92 -5.22 -5.34
C ALA A 307 -9.95 -4.16 -5.73
N THR A 308 -9.62 -3.34 -6.72
CA THR A 308 -10.56 -2.51 -7.44
C THR A 308 -10.81 -3.11 -8.83
N VAL A 309 -12.06 -3.28 -9.16
CA VAL A 309 -12.52 -3.87 -10.41
C VAL A 309 -12.99 -2.77 -11.35
N PHE A 310 -12.43 -2.73 -12.56
CA PHE A 310 -12.71 -1.73 -13.57
C PHE A 310 -13.53 -2.31 -14.72
N TYR A 311 -14.52 -1.53 -15.20
CA TYR A 311 -15.38 -1.87 -16.34
C TYR A 311 -15.83 -0.60 -17.07
N PRO A 312 -16.12 -0.68 -18.39
CA PRO A 312 -16.58 0.47 -19.15
C PRO A 312 -18.03 0.82 -18.82
N ILE A 313 -18.34 2.12 -18.84
CA ILE A 313 -19.67 2.66 -18.51
C ILE A 313 -20.81 2.12 -19.40
N TRP A 314 -20.50 1.72 -20.62
CA TRP A 314 -21.46 1.21 -21.61
C TRP A 314 -21.66 -0.31 -21.56
N HIS A 315 -21.07 -1.00 -20.57
CA HIS A 315 -21.23 -2.46 -20.41
C HIS A 315 -22.68 -2.82 -20.10
N HIS A 316 -23.23 -3.86 -20.77
CA HIS A 316 -24.66 -4.24 -20.66
C HIS A 316 -25.10 -4.54 -19.21
N GLN A 317 -24.22 -5.06 -18.38
CA GLN A 317 -24.50 -5.38 -16.96
C GLN A 317 -24.18 -4.22 -15.99
N PHE A 318 -24.07 -2.99 -16.47
CA PHE A 318 -23.68 -1.81 -15.69
C PHE A 318 -24.50 -1.63 -14.41
N ASP A 319 -25.83 -1.79 -14.48
CA ASP A 319 -26.71 -1.55 -13.32
C ASP A 319 -26.47 -2.54 -12.19
N ASP A 320 -26.15 -3.80 -12.51
CA ASP A 320 -25.78 -4.78 -11.48
C ASP A 320 -24.41 -4.46 -10.87
N LEU A 321 -23.47 -4.00 -11.71
CA LEU A 321 -22.09 -3.72 -11.30
C LEU A 321 -21.98 -2.46 -10.44
N ILE A 322 -22.75 -1.41 -10.73
CA ILE A 322 -22.65 -0.15 -10.00
C ILE A 322 -23.10 -0.28 -8.55
N VAL A 323 -24.01 -1.20 -8.24
CA VAL A 323 -24.58 -1.40 -6.89
C VAL A 323 -23.89 -2.51 -6.07
N LEU A 324 -22.81 -3.11 -6.59
CA LEU A 324 -22.15 -4.26 -5.93
C LEU A 324 -21.68 -4.00 -4.50
N LYS A 325 -21.34 -2.77 -4.17
CA LYS A 325 -20.89 -2.35 -2.83
C LYS A 325 -22.03 -1.88 -1.93
N ASN A 326 -23.20 -1.68 -2.47
CA ASN A 326 -24.36 -1.17 -1.76
C ASN A 326 -24.81 -2.11 -0.63
N ASN A 327 -25.23 -1.55 0.49
CA ASN A 327 -25.75 -2.31 1.64
C ASN A 327 -27.17 -2.86 1.44
N GLN A 328 -27.88 -2.39 0.42
CA GLN A 328 -29.18 -2.93 0.03
C GLN A 328 -29.02 -4.18 -0.84
N GLY A 329 -30.04 -5.04 -0.86
CA GLY A 329 -30.01 -6.29 -1.62
C GLY A 329 -29.41 -7.46 -0.85
N THR A 330 -29.36 -8.62 -1.52
CA THR A 330 -28.89 -9.87 -0.92
C THR A 330 -27.41 -10.11 -1.17
N GLU A 331 -26.78 -10.95 -0.35
CA GLU A 331 -25.37 -11.37 -0.55
C GLU A 331 -25.15 -12.06 -1.91
N GLU A 332 -26.19 -12.62 -2.51
CA GLU A 332 -26.09 -13.24 -3.83
C GLU A 332 -25.83 -12.24 -4.95
N THR A 333 -26.34 -11.02 -4.81
CA THR A 333 -26.25 -9.96 -5.80
C THR A 333 -25.19 -8.89 -5.47
N ARG A 334 -24.40 -9.09 -4.43
CA ARG A 334 -23.40 -8.13 -3.94
C ARG A 334 -22.02 -8.75 -3.78
N VAL A 335 -20.99 -7.92 -3.94
CA VAL A 335 -19.58 -8.23 -3.60
C VAL A 335 -18.98 -7.00 -2.91
N ARG A 336 -19.34 -6.78 -1.65
CA ARG A 336 -19.13 -5.53 -0.91
C ARG A 336 -17.68 -5.25 -0.53
N HIS A 337 -16.85 -6.27 -0.47
CA HIS A 337 -15.48 -6.18 0.02
C HIS A 337 -14.43 -5.94 -1.06
N MET A 338 -14.84 -5.76 -2.31
CA MET A 338 -14.02 -5.22 -3.39
C MET A 338 -14.41 -3.76 -3.64
N ASP A 339 -13.53 -2.99 -4.25
CA ASP A 339 -13.81 -1.65 -4.73
C ASP A 339 -14.07 -1.69 -6.25
N TYR A 340 -14.71 -0.65 -6.79
CA TYR A 340 -15.13 -0.61 -8.19
C TYR A 340 -14.74 0.71 -8.83
N GLY A 341 -14.42 0.65 -10.14
CA GLY A 341 -14.08 1.79 -10.96
C GLY A 341 -14.81 1.75 -12.31
N VAL A 342 -15.47 2.84 -12.66
CA VAL A 342 -16.13 3.01 -13.93
C VAL A 342 -15.20 3.75 -14.87
N VAL A 343 -14.93 3.15 -16.04
CA VAL A 343 -14.19 3.79 -17.12
C VAL A 343 -15.17 4.49 -18.03
N LEU A 344 -15.01 5.79 -18.24
CA LEU A 344 -15.91 6.64 -19.02
C LEU A 344 -15.14 7.58 -19.95
N ASN A 345 -15.84 8.14 -20.94
CA ASN A 345 -15.25 8.98 -21.98
C ASN A 345 -16.00 10.31 -22.18
N ALA A 346 -15.49 11.15 -23.04
CA ALA A 346 -16.08 12.46 -23.35
C ALA A 346 -17.49 12.35 -23.96
N MET A 347 -17.78 11.31 -24.75
CA MET A 347 -19.11 11.07 -25.31
C MET A 347 -20.16 10.95 -24.20
N PHE A 348 -19.87 10.24 -23.10
CA PHE A 348 -20.79 10.14 -21.97
C PHE A 348 -21.13 11.53 -21.40
N TRP A 349 -20.11 12.37 -21.17
CA TRP A 349 -20.32 13.72 -20.65
C TRP A 349 -21.08 14.62 -21.61
N ARG A 350 -20.84 14.51 -22.92
CA ARG A 350 -21.61 15.22 -23.94
C ARG A 350 -23.08 14.83 -23.88
N ARG A 351 -23.37 13.52 -23.84
CA ARG A 351 -24.75 12.99 -23.74
C ARG A 351 -25.42 13.40 -22.42
N PHE A 352 -24.70 13.35 -21.32
CA PHE A 352 -25.19 13.83 -20.04
C PHE A 352 -25.59 15.32 -20.08
N LYS A 353 -24.72 16.16 -20.63
CA LYS A 353 -24.97 17.60 -20.79
C LYS A 353 -26.19 17.88 -21.69
N ASN A 354 -26.33 17.12 -22.75
CA ASN A 354 -27.42 17.24 -23.72
C ASN A 354 -28.70 16.50 -23.30
N LYS A 355 -28.74 15.84 -22.16
CA LYS A 355 -29.85 15.01 -21.65
C LYS A 355 -30.22 13.87 -22.60
N GLU A 356 -29.26 13.29 -23.27
CA GLU A 356 -29.40 12.15 -24.17
C GLU A 356 -29.35 10.82 -23.42
N ASN A 357 -29.63 9.71 -24.13
CA ASN A 357 -29.56 8.38 -23.58
C ASN A 357 -28.18 7.73 -23.76
N ILE A 358 -27.90 6.77 -22.89
CA ILE A 358 -26.75 5.84 -22.97
C ILE A 358 -27.29 4.46 -23.33
N THR A 359 -26.70 3.85 -24.34
CA THR A 359 -26.97 2.49 -24.76
C THR A 359 -25.89 1.55 -24.24
N PHE A 360 -26.30 0.49 -23.57
CA PHE A 360 -25.42 -0.53 -23.04
C PHE A 360 -25.38 -1.73 -23.97
N PHE A 361 -24.18 -2.25 -24.23
CA PHE A 361 -23.93 -3.34 -25.16
C PHE A 361 -23.26 -4.53 -24.48
N ASP A 362 -23.47 -5.71 -25.05
CA ASP A 362 -22.67 -6.90 -24.75
C ASP A 362 -21.32 -6.78 -25.48
N PRO A 363 -20.20 -6.70 -24.78
CA PRO A 363 -18.88 -6.55 -25.42
C PRO A 363 -18.51 -7.73 -26.33
N ASN A 364 -19.14 -8.88 -26.17
CA ASN A 364 -18.93 -10.02 -27.03
C ASN A 364 -19.62 -9.85 -28.41
N GLU A 365 -20.73 -9.12 -28.47
CA GLU A 365 -21.43 -8.82 -29.73
C GLU A 365 -20.79 -7.63 -30.48
N VAL A 366 -20.06 -6.76 -29.80
CA VAL A 366 -19.43 -5.56 -30.35
C VAL A 366 -17.93 -5.46 -29.97
N PRO A 367 -17.10 -6.45 -30.33
CA PRO A 367 -15.70 -6.53 -29.89
C PRO A 367 -14.84 -5.37 -30.39
N ASP A 368 -15.13 -4.84 -31.57
CA ASP A 368 -14.46 -3.66 -32.14
C ASP A 368 -14.80 -2.36 -31.39
N LEU A 369 -16.01 -2.24 -30.86
CA LEU A 369 -16.41 -1.15 -29.99
C LEU A 369 -15.60 -1.15 -28.69
N TYR A 370 -15.39 -2.35 -28.10
CA TYR A 370 -14.58 -2.48 -26.90
C TYR A 370 -13.14 -2.02 -27.14
N GLU A 371 -12.51 -2.48 -28.22
CA GLU A 371 -11.13 -2.05 -28.55
C GLU A 371 -11.05 -0.56 -28.86
N ALA A 372 -11.99 -0.01 -29.61
CA ALA A 372 -12.03 1.41 -29.95
C ALA A 372 -12.18 2.29 -28.70
N PHE A 373 -12.93 1.85 -27.69
CA PHE A 373 -13.15 2.60 -26.45
C PHE A 373 -11.84 2.95 -25.73
N TYR A 374 -10.87 2.07 -25.77
CA TYR A 374 -9.57 2.24 -25.10
C TYR A 374 -8.46 2.74 -26.02
N LYS A 375 -8.69 2.82 -27.34
CA LYS A 375 -7.63 3.17 -28.31
C LYS A 375 -7.94 4.40 -29.15
N ASN A 376 -9.20 4.62 -29.50
CA ASN A 376 -9.56 5.65 -30.45
C ASN A 376 -10.97 6.19 -30.20
N THR A 377 -11.04 7.34 -29.53
CA THR A 377 -12.32 7.98 -29.17
C THR A 377 -13.23 8.26 -30.38
N LYS A 378 -12.64 8.71 -31.51
CA LYS A 378 -13.43 9.03 -32.70
C LYS A 378 -14.05 7.77 -33.31
N LEU A 379 -13.25 6.72 -33.48
CA LEU A 379 -13.74 5.43 -33.98
C LEU A 379 -14.79 4.83 -33.03
N PHE A 380 -14.58 4.97 -31.71
CA PHE A 380 -15.57 4.53 -30.73
C PHE A 380 -16.91 5.22 -30.92
N GLU A 381 -16.96 6.53 -31.09
CA GLU A 381 -18.21 7.26 -31.30
C GLU A 381 -18.93 6.83 -32.60
N GLU A 382 -18.19 6.68 -33.71
CA GLU A 382 -18.71 6.21 -34.97
C GLU A 382 -19.33 4.79 -34.84
N LEU A 383 -18.62 3.86 -34.20
CA LEU A 383 -19.09 2.50 -33.97
C LEU A 383 -20.28 2.46 -33.01
N TYR A 384 -20.24 3.27 -31.96
CA TYR A 384 -21.31 3.34 -30.95
C TYR A 384 -22.63 3.77 -31.58
N GLU A 385 -22.66 4.84 -32.40
CA GLU A 385 -23.83 5.31 -33.11
C GLU A 385 -24.31 4.31 -34.17
N LYS A 386 -23.39 3.60 -34.81
CA LYS A 386 -23.71 2.51 -35.73
C LYS A 386 -24.44 1.39 -35.00
N TYR A 387 -23.94 0.93 -33.89
CA TYR A 387 -24.51 -0.16 -33.11
C TYR A 387 -25.83 0.23 -32.43
N GLU A 388 -26.00 1.49 -32.05
CA GLU A 388 -27.31 1.98 -31.59
C GLU A 388 -28.43 1.76 -32.62
N LYS A 389 -28.15 1.94 -33.90
CA LYS A 389 -29.08 1.78 -35.01
C LYS A 389 -29.22 0.33 -35.45
N GLN A 390 -28.24 -0.52 -35.20
CA GLN A 390 -28.23 -1.92 -35.63
C GLN A 390 -29.30 -2.74 -34.89
N LYS A 391 -30.17 -3.46 -35.63
CA LYS A 391 -31.16 -4.40 -35.08
C LYS A 391 -30.47 -5.72 -34.69
N GLY A 392 -31.09 -6.46 -33.76
CA GLY A 392 -30.65 -7.81 -33.38
C GLY A 392 -29.56 -7.87 -32.29
N LEU A 393 -28.97 -6.75 -31.91
CA LEU A 393 -28.05 -6.70 -30.77
C LEU A 393 -28.79 -6.64 -29.42
N ARG A 394 -28.24 -7.24 -28.41
CA ARG A 394 -28.69 -7.10 -27.03
C ARG A 394 -28.33 -5.71 -26.53
N LYS A 395 -29.35 -4.89 -26.33
CA LYS A 395 -29.18 -3.50 -25.91
C LYS A 395 -30.09 -3.16 -24.74
N LYS A 396 -29.59 -2.30 -23.88
CA LYS A 396 -30.34 -1.62 -22.83
C LYS A 396 -30.12 -0.12 -22.98
N VAL A 397 -31.12 0.67 -22.70
CA VAL A 397 -31.04 2.14 -22.83
C VAL A 397 -31.51 2.79 -21.54
N LEU A 398 -30.72 3.70 -21.00
CA LEU A 398 -31.07 4.56 -19.87
C LEU A 398 -30.68 6.01 -20.19
N SER A 399 -31.33 6.97 -19.55
CA SER A 399 -30.88 8.35 -19.67
C SER A 399 -29.49 8.54 -19.04
N ALA A 400 -28.65 9.36 -19.66
CA ALA A 400 -27.33 9.66 -19.10
C ALA A 400 -27.43 10.29 -17.70
N GLU A 401 -28.53 11.01 -17.43
CA GLU A 401 -28.81 11.60 -16.11
C GLU A 401 -29.09 10.51 -15.06
N GLU A 402 -29.88 9.51 -15.38
CA GLU A 402 -30.15 8.37 -14.50
C GLU A 402 -28.87 7.56 -14.23
N VAL A 403 -28.06 7.29 -15.25
CA VAL A 403 -26.77 6.60 -15.11
C VAL A 403 -25.82 7.35 -14.17
N PHE A 404 -25.72 8.67 -14.32
CA PHE A 404 -24.80 9.45 -13.50
C PHE A 404 -25.37 9.77 -12.13
N LYS A 405 -26.55 10.41 -12.05
CA LYS A 405 -27.11 10.86 -10.77
C LYS A 405 -27.70 9.71 -9.96
N GLY A 406 -28.52 8.86 -10.60
CA GLY A 406 -29.18 7.72 -9.96
C GLY A 406 -28.26 6.54 -9.69
N GLY A 407 -27.25 6.35 -10.51
CA GLY A 407 -26.25 5.29 -10.38
C GLY A 407 -24.97 5.79 -9.72
N ILE A 408 -24.05 6.36 -10.51
CA ILE A 408 -22.67 6.65 -10.10
C ILE A 408 -22.61 7.57 -8.88
N LEU A 409 -23.26 8.74 -8.95
CA LEU A 409 -23.17 9.75 -7.89
C LEU A 409 -23.81 9.25 -6.60
N LYS A 410 -24.99 8.63 -6.71
CA LYS A 410 -25.68 8.03 -5.58
C LYS A 410 -24.81 6.99 -4.87
N GLU A 411 -24.28 6.02 -5.60
CA GLU A 411 -23.45 4.96 -5.02
C GLU A 411 -22.13 5.48 -4.47
N ARG A 412 -21.53 6.51 -5.09
CA ARG A 412 -20.35 7.20 -4.51
C ARG A 412 -20.67 7.85 -3.19
N THR A 413 -21.83 8.49 -3.08
CA THR A 413 -22.27 9.16 -1.83
C THR A 413 -22.56 8.13 -0.75
N ASP A 414 -23.29 7.07 -1.09
CA ASP A 414 -23.73 6.06 -0.13
C ASP A 414 -22.60 5.14 0.35
N THR A 415 -21.62 4.84 -0.52
CA THR A 415 -20.56 3.87 -0.23
C THR A 415 -19.16 4.48 -0.09
N GLY A 416 -18.94 5.69 -0.60
CA GLY A 416 -17.63 6.36 -0.65
C GLY A 416 -16.63 5.73 -1.63
N ARG A 417 -17.04 4.82 -2.53
CA ARG A 417 -16.10 3.89 -3.19
C ARG A 417 -16.39 3.56 -4.64
N ILE A 418 -16.74 4.52 -5.46
CA ILE A 418 -16.77 4.34 -6.94
C ILE A 418 -15.72 5.25 -7.56
N TYR A 419 -14.67 4.66 -8.14
CA TYR A 419 -13.66 5.40 -8.89
C TYR A 419 -14.15 5.75 -10.30
N LEU A 420 -13.66 6.84 -10.86
CA LEU A 420 -13.95 7.26 -12.23
C LEU A 420 -12.64 7.42 -12.99
N VAL A 421 -12.52 6.73 -14.12
CA VAL A 421 -11.36 6.81 -15.02
C VAL A 421 -11.79 7.45 -16.33
N PHE A 422 -11.21 8.59 -16.68
CA PHE A 422 -11.51 9.35 -17.90
C PHE A 422 -10.57 8.91 -19.01
N ILE A 423 -10.98 7.90 -19.78
CA ILE A 423 -10.10 7.20 -20.74
C ILE A 423 -9.55 8.13 -21.83
N ASP A 424 -10.31 9.12 -22.27
CA ASP A 424 -9.84 10.08 -23.28
C ASP A 424 -8.67 10.92 -22.76
N ASN A 425 -8.72 11.32 -21.46
CA ASN A 425 -7.64 12.03 -20.82
C ASN A 425 -6.41 11.14 -20.66
N VAL A 426 -6.63 9.86 -20.32
CA VAL A 426 -5.56 8.85 -20.20
C VAL A 426 -4.83 8.71 -21.54
N MET A 427 -5.57 8.53 -22.65
CA MET A 427 -4.98 8.41 -23.98
C MET A 427 -4.26 9.69 -24.42
N LYS A 428 -4.84 10.86 -24.14
CA LYS A 428 -4.31 12.16 -24.60
C LYS A 428 -3.11 12.64 -23.79
N GLN A 429 -3.09 12.40 -22.48
CA GLN A 429 -2.12 12.99 -21.55
C GLN A 429 -1.13 11.95 -21.01
N GLY A 430 -1.41 10.67 -21.18
CA GLY A 430 -0.52 9.58 -20.76
C GLY A 430 0.75 9.51 -21.62
N PRO A 431 1.83 8.90 -21.12
CA PRO A 431 3.09 8.75 -21.82
C PRO A 431 3.08 7.61 -22.85
N PHE A 432 2.00 6.81 -22.91
CA PHE A 432 1.91 5.61 -23.73
C PHE A 432 1.08 5.86 -24.99
N ASP A 433 1.54 5.33 -26.12
CA ASP A 433 0.75 5.26 -27.35
C ASP A 433 -0.32 4.17 -27.19
N PRO A 434 -1.63 4.52 -27.28
CA PRO A 434 -2.72 3.56 -27.07
C PRO A 434 -2.74 2.40 -28.06
N GLU A 435 -2.13 2.53 -29.23
CA GLU A 435 -2.08 1.47 -30.24
C GLU A 435 -1.15 0.33 -29.80
N TYR A 436 0.00 0.68 -29.17
CA TYR A 436 1.01 -0.29 -28.76
C TYR A 436 0.89 -0.67 -27.29
N HIS A 437 0.54 0.29 -26.45
CA HIS A 437 0.49 0.15 -25.00
C HIS A 437 -0.87 0.60 -24.44
N THR A 438 -1.90 -0.18 -24.72
CA THR A 438 -3.28 0.17 -24.31
C THR A 438 -3.45 0.11 -22.79
N ILE A 439 -3.99 1.19 -22.22
CA ILE A 439 -4.37 1.27 -20.81
C ILE A 439 -5.86 0.98 -20.70
N TYR A 440 -6.21 -0.04 -19.91
CA TYR A 440 -7.61 -0.47 -19.71
C TYR A 440 -8.16 -0.10 -18.34
N GLN A 441 -7.31 -0.01 -17.34
CA GLN A 441 -7.69 0.19 -15.94
C GLN A 441 -6.63 0.98 -15.18
N SER A 442 -6.92 1.23 -13.91
CA SER A 442 -5.96 1.69 -12.92
C SER A 442 -5.68 0.58 -11.88
N ASN A 443 -4.88 0.91 -10.87
CA ASN A 443 -4.59 0.05 -9.73
C ASN A 443 -5.67 0.14 -8.64
N LEU A 444 -5.40 -0.47 -7.47
CA LEU A 444 -6.33 -0.49 -6.32
C LEU A 444 -6.81 0.91 -5.90
N CYS A 445 -5.92 1.90 -5.85
CA CYS A 445 -6.23 3.25 -5.36
C CYS A 445 -6.50 4.28 -6.49
N CYS A 446 -6.49 3.82 -7.74
CA CYS A 446 -6.80 4.63 -8.93
C CYS A 446 -5.81 5.78 -9.23
N GLU A 447 -4.54 5.62 -8.85
CA GLU A 447 -3.47 6.62 -9.06
C GLU A 447 -2.48 6.25 -10.16
N ILE A 448 -2.50 5.01 -10.68
CA ILE A 448 -1.53 4.49 -11.63
C ILE A 448 -2.22 3.96 -12.88
N LEU A 449 -1.69 4.33 -14.04
CA LEU A 449 -2.22 3.99 -15.36
C LEU A 449 -1.11 3.33 -16.18
N LEU A 450 -1.11 2.00 -16.24
CA LEU A 450 -0.10 1.20 -16.92
C LEU A 450 -0.75 0.22 -17.91
N PRO A 451 -0.09 -0.08 -19.03
CA PRO A 451 -0.61 -1.01 -20.03
C PRO A 451 -0.64 -2.44 -19.50
N THR A 452 -1.68 -3.19 -19.86
CA THR A 452 -1.85 -4.60 -19.54
C THR A 452 -2.29 -5.39 -20.75
N LYS A 453 -2.03 -6.72 -20.74
CA LYS A 453 -2.57 -7.65 -21.74
C LYS A 453 -3.11 -8.88 -21.01
N PRO A 454 -4.28 -9.41 -21.42
CA PRO A 454 -4.83 -10.62 -20.80
C PRO A 454 -3.93 -11.83 -21.08
N PHE A 455 -4.05 -12.85 -20.26
CA PHE A 455 -3.31 -14.10 -20.38
C PHE A 455 -4.19 -15.28 -19.98
N LYS A 456 -3.89 -16.46 -20.53
CA LYS A 456 -4.66 -17.69 -20.30
C LYS A 456 -3.97 -18.67 -19.36
N ARG A 457 -2.66 -18.56 -19.19
CA ARG A 457 -1.82 -19.40 -18.34
C ARG A 457 -0.72 -18.57 -17.72
N LEU A 458 -0.15 -19.06 -16.63
CA LEU A 458 0.91 -18.34 -15.90
C LEU A 458 2.25 -18.28 -16.64
N ASP A 459 2.42 -19.11 -17.65
CA ASP A 459 3.59 -19.16 -18.55
C ASP A 459 3.31 -18.54 -19.93
N ASP A 460 2.16 -17.87 -20.13
CA ASP A 460 1.81 -17.21 -21.39
C ASP A 460 2.69 -15.97 -21.63
N PRO A 461 3.59 -15.98 -22.64
CA PRO A 461 4.48 -14.86 -22.91
C PRO A 461 3.79 -13.65 -23.55
N ASN A 462 2.54 -13.79 -23.99
CA ASN A 462 1.78 -12.71 -24.63
C ASN A 462 1.10 -11.80 -23.62
N GLY A 463 0.83 -12.32 -22.42
CA GLY A 463 0.20 -11.53 -21.34
C GLY A 463 1.14 -10.48 -20.74
N ARG A 464 0.54 -9.43 -20.15
CA ARG A 464 1.26 -8.40 -19.39
C ARG A 464 0.52 -8.08 -18.10
N ILE A 465 1.22 -8.25 -17.00
CA ILE A 465 0.79 -7.82 -15.66
C ILE A 465 1.65 -6.63 -15.31
N ALA A 466 1.05 -5.47 -15.15
CA ALA A 466 1.80 -4.28 -14.80
C ALA A 466 2.02 -4.23 -13.28
N LEU A 467 3.25 -3.94 -12.90
CA LEU A 467 3.67 -3.73 -11.52
C LEU A 467 4.03 -2.27 -11.31
N CYS A 468 3.77 -1.75 -10.13
CA CYS A 468 4.25 -0.42 -9.77
C CYS A 468 5.03 -0.46 -8.46
N THR A 469 6.29 -0.04 -8.55
CA THR A 469 7.16 0.21 -7.41
C THR A 469 7.20 1.71 -7.20
N LEU A 470 6.74 2.18 -6.04
CA LEU A 470 6.52 3.60 -5.79
C LEU A 470 7.16 4.10 -4.50
N GLY A 471 7.41 5.41 -4.49
CA GLY A 471 7.73 6.21 -3.31
C GLY A 471 7.01 7.55 -3.40
N SER A 472 6.83 8.25 -2.29
CA SER A 472 6.14 9.53 -2.25
C SER A 472 7.02 10.62 -1.68
N ILE A 473 7.08 11.74 -2.37
CA ILE A 473 7.77 12.95 -1.92
C ILE A 473 6.92 13.66 -0.85
N ASN A 474 7.56 14.06 0.23
CA ASN A 474 6.93 14.84 1.29
C ASN A 474 7.13 16.33 1.06
N TRP A 475 6.19 16.97 0.38
CA TRP A 475 6.26 18.39 0.04
C TRP A 475 6.39 19.31 1.26
N GLY A 476 5.81 18.93 2.40
CA GLY A 476 5.86 19.71 3.64
C GLY A 476 7.19 19.67 4.37
N ALA A 477 8.09 18.75 4.02
CA ALA A 477 9.37 18.58 4.71
C ALA A 477 10.53 19.36 4.07
N PHE A 478 10.34 19.90 2.86
CA PHE A 478 11.40 20.64 2.15
C PHE A 478 11.63 22.01 2.78
N ARG A 479 12.88 22.32 3.07
CA ARG A 479 13.32 23.64 3.57
C ARG A 479 13.75 24.57 2.43
N ASN A 480 14.17 23.99 1.31
CA ASN A 480 14.67 24.69 0.14
C ASN A 480 14.56 23.82 -1.12
N PRO A 481 14.70 24.42 -2.36
CA PRO A 481 14.63 23.66 -3.61
C PRO A 481 15.71 22.57 -3.79
N GLU A 482 16.86 22.69 -3.12
CA GLU A 482 17.93 21.69 -3.23
C GLU A 482 17.57 20.40 -2.47
N ASP A 483 16.88 20.49 -1.33
CA ASP A 483 16.34 19.32 -0.63
C ASP A 483 15.38 18.55 -1.55
N MET A 484 14.50 19.24 -2.27
CA MET A 484 13.59 18.62 -3.23
C MET A 484 14.36 17.92 -4.37
N LYS A 485 15.31 18.61 -5.00
CA LYS A 485 16.12 18.03 -6.08
C LYS A 485 16.89 16.79 -5.62
N ARG A 486 17.46 16.85 -4.42
CA ARG A 486 18.19 15.75 -3.82
C ARG A 486 17.26 14.56 -3.56
N ALA A 487 16.12 14.79 -2.91
CA ALA A 487 15.14 13.76 -2.59
C ALA A 487 14.59 13.09 -3.87
N CYS A 488 14.16 13.86 -4.87
CA CYS A 488 13.65 13.33 -6.14
C CYS A 488 14.71 12.48 -6.85
N ARG A 489 15.94 12.97 -6.95
CA ARG A 489 17.05 12.27 -7.63
C ARG A 489 17.38 10.95 -6.97
N ILE A 490 17.51 10.94 -5.64
CA ILE A 490 17.89 9.73 -4.92
C ILE A 490 16.74 8.73 -4.86
N LEU A 491 15.50 9.20 -4.71
CA LEU A 491 14.32 8.35 -4.73
C LEU A 491 14.16 7.68 -6.10
N GLN A 492 14.21 8.43 -7.20
CA GLN A 492 14.11 7.87 -8.55
C GLN A 492 15.19 6.81 -8.80
N ARG A 493 16.45 7.10 -8.45
CA ARG A 493 17.55 6.14 -8.59
C ARG A 493 17.30 4.88 -7.77
N SER A 494 16.79 5.03 -6.55
CA SER A 494 16.47 3.91 -5.69
C SER A 494 15.37 3.02 -6.27
N LEU A 495 14.32 3.61 -6.85
CA LEU A 495 13.24 2.85 -7.48
C LEU A 495 13.73 2.09 -8.72
N CYS A 496 14.61 2.69 -9.55
CA CYS A 496 15.26 1.96 -10.66
C CYS A 496 16.02 0.73 -10.15
N ASN A 497 16.87 0.89 -9.13
CA ASN A 497 17.63 -0.23 -8.55
C ASN A 497 16.72 -1.31 -7.95
N ILE A 498 15.58 -0.92 -7.36
CA ILE A 498 14.59 -1.86 -6.82
C ILE A 498 13.94 -2.68 -7.93
N LEU A 499 13.62 -2.09 -9.09
CA LEU A 499 13.06 -2.81 -10.23
C LEU A 499 14.02 -3.90 -10.73
N ASP A 500 15.33 -3.65 -10.72
CA ASP A 500 16.35 -4.61 -11.14
C ASP A 500 16.60 -5.71 -10.08
N TYR A 501 16.34 -5.41 -8.80
CA TYR A 501 16.59 -6.32 -7.68
C TYR A 501 15.39 -7.20 -7.30
N GLN A 502 14.17 -6.83 -7.67
CA GLN A 502 12.96 -7.55 -7.26
C GLN A 502 12.80 -8.90 -7.98
N ASP A 503 12.09 -9.82 -7.28
CA ASP A 503 11.61 -11.08 -7.86
C ASP A 503 10.25 -10.88 -8.52
N PHE A 504 10.05 -11.55 -9.67
CA PHE A 504 8.77 -11.54 -10.38
C PHE A 504 8.03 -12.86 -10.17
N LEU A 505 6.74 -12.78 -9.81
CA LEU A 505 5.92 -13.98 -9.54
C LEU A 505 5.42 -14.66 -10.83
N SER A 506 5.57 -14.01 -11.98
CA SER A 506 5.19 -14.55 -13.27
C SER A 506 6.04 -13.97 -14.41
N ILE A 507 6.09 -14.68 -15.53
CA ILE A 507 6.74 -14.18 -16.75
C ILE A 507 6.07 -12.90 -17.26
N GLN A 508 4.75 -12.77 -17.15
CA GLN A 508 4.00 -11.60 -17.61
C GLN A 508 4.41 -10.33 -16.86
N SER A 509 4.66 -10.43 -15.56
CA SER A 509 5.12 -9.28 -14.78
C SER A 509 6.57 -8.92 -15.08
N LYS A 510 7.43 -9.93 -15.31
CA LYS A 510 8.81 -9.67 -15.74
C LYS A 510 8.86 -8.99 -17.10
N LEU A 511 8.14 -9.52 -18.09
CA LEU A 511 8.09 -8.94 -19.42
C LEU A 511 7.52 -7.51 -19.43
N SER A 512 6.49 -7.24 -18.61
CA SER A 512 5.96 -5.89 -18.45
C SER A 512 7.02 -4.95 -17.86
N ASN A 513 7.75 -5.38 -16.84
CA ASN A 513 8.85 -4.59 -16.26
C ASN A 513 9.96 -4.32 -17.27
N ASP A 514 10.36 -5.32 -18.04
CA ASP A 514 11.41 -5.19 -19.05
C ASP A 514 11.01 -4.24 -20.20
N GLU A 515 9.70 -4.18 -20.54
CA GLU A 515 9.18 -3.28 -21.59
C GLU A 515 9.09 -1.82 -21.17
N ILE A 516 8.62 -1.53 -19.94
CA ILE A 516 8.21 -0.17 -19.57
C ILE A 516 8.88 0.38 -18.30
N GLN A 517 9.57 -0.45 -17.50
CA GLN A 517 10.23 -0.08 -16.24
C GLN A 517 9.38 0.89 -15.39
N PRO A 518 8.19 0.47 -14.91
CA PRO A 518 7.20 1.37 -14.33
C PRO A 518 7.60 1.87 -12.95
N LEU A 519 7.82 3.16 -12.81
CA LEU A 519 8.09 3.86 -11.55
C LEU A 519 6.91 4.76 -11.17
N GLY A 520 6.67 4.91 -9.85
CA GLY A 520 5.72 5.87 -9.30
C GLY A 520 6.37 6.79 -8.27
N ILE A 521 6.37 8.08 -8.52
CA ILE A 521 6.82 9.10 -7.57
C ILE A 521 5.73 10.15 -7.42
#